data_795894a3c65886b86af5f1e9e658b125
#
_entry.id   795894a3c65886b86af5f1e9e658b125
#
_cell.length_a   1.000
_cell.length_b   1.000
_cell.length_c   1.000
_cell.angle_alpha   90.00
_cell.angle_beta   90.00
_cell.angle_gamma   90.00
#
_symmetry.space_group_name_H-M   'P 1'
#
loop_
_entity.id
_entity.type
_entity.pdbx_description
1 polymer ?
#
loop_
_entity_poly.entity_id
_entity_poly.type
_entity_poly.pdbx_seq_one_letter_code
_entity_poly.pdbx_strand_id
1 'polypeptide(L)'
;MSRETDTVKLLRTLLGSYSPCGKEVEKLAGVAKLNKLYLAYLRRVGDSLWGELIREEARYKWFIRNTAEVVRILENIGATYALYKFRRPFEHVSVDLDILIGVEDVSMAVRALVSRGFRVIVWEPYTVTLVRGGFIVDLYTHPSFAWVVYMDGGRLLDCCVEEVDVGGLGAKALSREAEVVVAAAHAVYKEHMVLLMDCLVAWSWLNKRAWGIAVEHRVEGSLEMLLETCSLIKNNLLEAPCRIKPSILLRAYMGKLVNDPLLRGTLLNIVEYFASRRDIGEKIVSRITRKSY
;
A
#
# COMPACT_ATOMS: atom_id res chain seq x y z
N MET A 1 0.09 32.13 -16.23
CA MET A 1 -0.53 30.93 -15.63
C MET A 1 0.43 29.78 -15.85
N SER A 2 0.91 29.12 -14.81
CA SER A 2 1.74 27.92 -14.95
C SER A 2 0.92 26.81 -15.64
N ARG A 3 1.56 26.10 -16.54
CA ARG A 3 0.93 24.96 -17.24
C ARG A 3 0.53 23.90 -16.19
N GLU A 4 -0.69 23.39 -16.29
CA GLU A 4 -1.21 22.37 -15.38
C GLU A 4 -0.41 21.08 -15.51
N THR A 5 0.01 20.48 -14.38
CA THR A 5 0.77 19.21 -14.35
C THR A 5 -0.09 18.03 -14.80
N ASP A 6 0.57 16.97 -15.28
CA ASP A 6 -0.14 15.75 -15.71
C ASP A 6 -0.85 15.06 -14.52
N THR A 7 -0.31 15.18 -13.32
CA THR A 7 -0.94 14.66 -12.10
C THR A 7 -2.26 15.37 -11.79
N VAL A 8 -2.31 16.70 -11.93
CA VAL A 8 -3.54 17.47 -11.70
C VAL A 8 -4.56 17.20 -12.80
N LYS A 9 -4.14 17.06 -14.05
CA LYS A 9 -5.02 16.64 -15.15
C LYS A 9 -5.61 15.24 -14.90
N LEU A 10 -4.77 14.28 -14.48
CA LEU A 10 -5.25 12.94 -14.08
C LEU A 10 -6.29 13.03 -12.97
N LEU A 11 -6.00 13.79 -11.90
CA LEU A 11 -6.94 13.99 -10.79
C LEU A 11 -8.28 14.54 -11.28
N ARG A 12 -8.26 15.58 -12.13
CA ARG A 12 -9.46 16.20 -12.72
C ARG A 12 -10.22 15.22 -13.63
N THR A 13 -9.50 14.35 -14.35
CA THR A 13 -10.11 13.31 -15.18
C THR A 13 -10.87 12.31 -14.28
N LEU A 14 -10.26 11.85 -13.21
CA LEU A 14 -10.89 10.92 -12.25
C LEU A 14 -12.12 11.53 -11.60
N LEU A 15 -12.09 12.83 -11.32
CA LEU A 15 -13.22 13.59 -10.74
C LEU A 15 -14.27 14.02 -11.78
N GLY A 16 -14.06 13.76 -13.07
CA GLY A 16 -15.01 14.08 -14.15
C GLY A 16 -15.02 15.54 -14.57
N SER A 17 -14.03 16.35 -14.16
CA SER A 17 -13.92 17.78 -14.51
C SER A 17 -12.95 18.07 -15.65
N TYR A 18 -12.36 17.03 -16.25
CA TYR A 18 -11.46 17.11 -17.38
C TYR A 18 -11.62 15.87 -18.28
N SER A 19 -11.60 16.08 -19.61
CA SER A 19 -11.66 14.99 -20.59
C SER A 19 -10.43 15.08 -21.50
N PRO A 20 -9.46 14.17 -21.32
CA PRO A 20 -8.28 14.13 -22.17
C PRO A 20 -8.63 13.69 -23.60
N CYS A 21 -7.88 14.16 -24.59
CA CYS A 21 -8.08 13.80 -25.99
C CYS A 21 -6.77 13.51 -26.74
N GLY A 22 -6.86 12.72 -27.80
CA GLY A 22 -5.73 12.38 -28.67
C GLY A 22 -4.58 11.74 -27.86
N LYS A 23 -3.36 12.19 -28.10
CA LYS A 23 -2.14 11.66 -27.45
C LYS A 23 -2.10 11.85 -25.92
N GLU A 24 -2.91 12.76 -25.39
CA GLU A 24 -2.96 12.99 -23.95
C GLU A 24 -3.60 11.82 -23.18
N VAL A 25 -4.52 11.10 -23.83
CA VAL A 25 -5.14 9.88 -23.24
C VAL A 25 -4.07 8.86 -22.87
N GLU A 26 -3.17 8.54 -23.79
CA GLU A 26 -2.08 7.56 -23.55
C GLU A 26 -1.06 8.10 -22.53
N LYS A 27 -0.74 9.40 -22.60
CA LYS A 27 0.17 10.04 -21.64
C LYS A 27 -0.36 9.93 -20.22
N LEU A 28 -1.63 10.29 -19.98
CA LEU A 28 -2.25 10.20 -18.66
C LEU A 28 -2.48 8.76 -18.21
N ALA A 29 -2.68 7.81 -19.13
CA ALA A 29 -2.68 6.38 -18.82
C ALA A 29 -1.35 5.94 -18.20
N GLY A 30 -0.22 6.42 -18.73
CA GLY A 30 1.10 6.18 -18.13
C GLY A 30 1.23 6.75 -16.72
N VAL A 31 0.75 7.99 -16.50
CA VAL A 31 0.73 8.61 -15.17
C VAL A 31 -0.16 7.85 -14.21
N ALA A 32 -1.33 7.39 -14.65
CA ALA A 32 -2.27 6.60 -13.86
C ALA A 32 -1.66 5.24 -13.44
N LYS A 33 -0.92 4.56 -14.32
CA LYS A 33 -0.18 3.32 -13.99
C LYS A 33 0.81 3.57 -12.85
N LEU A 34 1.61 4.62 -12.95
CA LEU A 34 2.61 4.97 -11.93
C LEU A 34 1.99 5.32 -10.57
N ASN A 35 0.73 5.76 -10.55
CA ASN A 35 0.02 6.22 -9.36
C ASN A 35 -1.03 5.21 -8.82
N LYS A 36 -1.01 3.95 -9.29
CA LYS A 36 -2.00 2.90 -8.92
C LYS A 36 -3.46 3.27 -9.21
N LEU A 37 -3.69 4.09 -10.23
CA LEU A 37 -5.00 4.61 -10.61
C LEU A 37 -5.45 4.16 -12.00
N TYR A 38 -4.75 3.14 -12.55
CA TYR A 38 -4.92 2.77 -13.95
C TYR A 38 -6.33 2.26 -14.27
N LEU A 39 -6.88 1.32 -13.49
CA LEU A 39 -8.23 0.82 -13.69
C LEU A 39 -9.27 1.95 -13.58
N ALA A 40 -9.16 2.82 -12.56
CA ALA A 40 -10.05 3.95 -12.39
C ALA A 40 -9.97 4.93 -13.57
N TYR A 41 -8.77 5.18 -14.09
CA TYR A 41 -8.57 6.02 -15.27
C TYR A 41 -9.19 5.40 -16.52
N LEU A 42 -8.94 4.12 -16.78
CA LEU A 42 -9.52 3.40 -17.93
C LEU A 42 -11.03 3.45 -17.93
N ARG A 43 -11.68 3.30 -16.77
CA ARG A 43 -13.14 3.42 -16.64
C ARG A 43 -13.66 4.82 -16.96
N ARG A 44 -12.83 5.86 -16.82
CA ARG A 44 -13.21 7.25 -17.17
C ARG A 44 -13.06 7.55 -18.65
N VAL A 45 -12.00 7.04 -19.28
CA VAL A 45 -11.73 7.30 -20.71
C VAL A 45 -12.33 6.24 -21.64
N GLY A 46 -12.79 5.11 -21.10
CA GLY A 46 -13.58 4.05 -21.72
C GLY A 46 -13.17 3.68 -23.15
N ASP A 47 -13.88 4.22 -24.10
CA ASP A 47 -13.79 3.84 -25.52
C ASP A 47 -12.40 4.05 -26.14
N SER A 48 -11.65 5.06 -25.68
CA SER A 48 -10.32 5.38 -26.21
C SER A 48 -9.26 4.29 -25.92
N LEU A 49 -9.44 3.50 -24.83
CA LEU A 49 -8.53 2.44 -24.40
C LEU A 49 -9.28 1.14 -24.08
N TRP A 50 -10.31 0.82 -24.87
CA TRP A 50 -11.22 -0.31 -24.62
C TRP A 50 -10.52 -1.65 -24.40
N GLY A 51 -9.55 -1.99 -25.25
CA GLY A 51 -8.80 -3.24 -25.12
C GLY A 51 -7.98 -3.34 -23.81
N GLU A 52 -7.48 -2.21 -23.30
CA GLU A 52 -6.77 -2.14 -22.02
C GLU A 52 -7.76 -2.24 -20.86
N LEU A 53 -8.91 -1.59 -20.96
CA LEU A 53 -9.96 -1.65 -19.95
C LEU A 53 -10.43 -3.10 -19.75
N ILE A 54 -10.74 -3.83 -20.82
CA ILE A 54 -11.16 -5.24 -20.72
C ILE A 54 -10.09 -6.08 -20.01
N ARG A 55 -8.83 -5.92 -20.38
CA ARG A 55 -7.73 -6.67 -19.74
C ARG A 55 -7.59 -6.34 -18.26
N GLU A 56 -7.67 -5.06 -17.89
CA GLU A 56 -7.51 -4.64 -16.49
C GLU A 56 -8.73 -5.02 -15.63
N GLU A 57 -9.93 -4.99 -16.19
CA GLU A 57 -11.16 -5.52 -15.56
C GLU A 57 -11.06 -7.03 -15.30
N ALA A 58 -10.53 -7.78 -16.26
CA ALA A 58 -10.31 -9.23 -16.08
C ALA A 58 -9.29 -9.51 -14.97
N ARG A 59 -8.19 -8.71 -14.90
CA ARG A 59 -7.21 -8.80 -13.83
C ARG A 59 -7.81 -8.44 -12.47
N TYR A 60 -8.62 -7.39 -12.39
CA TYR A 60 -9.31 -6.99 -11.17
C TYR A 60 -10.26 -8.09 -10.67
N LYS A 61 -11.09 -8.64 -11.54
CA LYS A 61 -12.00 -9.75 -11.20
C LYS A 61 -11.22 -10.99 -10.73
N TRP A 62 -10.11 -11.29 -11.39
CA TRP A 62 -9.22 -12.39 -10.99
C TRP A 62 -8.61 -12.14 -9.61
N PHE A 63 -8.13 -10.91 -9.35
CA PHE A 63 -7.58 -10.51 -8.05
C PHE A 63 -8.62 -10.66 -6.93
N ILE A 64 -9.82 -10.10 -7.10
CA ILE A 64 -10.90 -10.17 -6.10
C ILE A 64 -11.31 -11.63 -5.83
N ARG A 65 -11.45 -12.46 -6.87
CA ARG A 65 -11.79 -13.87 -6.70
C ARG A 65 -10.75 -14.64 -5.89
N ASN A 66 -9.45 -14.45 -6.17
CA ASN A 66 -8.40 -15.10 -5.41
C ASN A 66 -8.30 -14.55 -3.98
N THR A 67 -8.52 -13.26 -3.78
CA THR A 67 -8.64 -12.65 -2.44
C THR A 67 -9.76 -13.30 -1.64
N ALA A 68 -10.96 -13.44 -2.20
CA ALA A 68 -12.09 -14.10 -1.55
C ALA A 68 -11.78 -15.56 -1.18
N GLU A 69 -11.02 -16.28 -2.01
CA GLU A 69 -10.58 -17.65 -1.67
C GLU A 69 -9.63 -17.66 -0.47
N VAL A 70 -8.63 -16.77 -0.44
CA VAL A 70 -7.70 -16.65 0.69
C VAL A 70 -8.45 -16.27 1.97
N VAL A 71 -9.37 -15.32 1.89
CA VAL A 71 -10.24 -14.92 3.02
C VAL A 71 -11.00 -16.12 3.57
N ARG A 72 -11.65 -16.94 2.73
CA ARG A 72 -12.34 -18.16 3.19
C ARG A 72 -11.42 -19.13 3.91
N ILE A 73 -10.18 -19.28 3.44
CA ILE A 73 -9.20 -20.15 4.10
C ILE A 73 -8.89 -19.62 5.51
N LEU A 74 -8.66 -18.31 5.66
CA LEU A 74 -8.34 -17.69 6.94
C LEU A 74 -9.53 -17.73 7.90
N GLU A 75 -10.74 -17.43 7.43
CA GLU A 75 -11.97 -17.53 8.23
C GLU A 75 -12.22 -18.98 8.71
N ASN A 76 -12.03 -19.98 7.85
CA ASN A 76 -12.24 -21.39 8.20
C ASN A 76 -11.31 -21.91 9.31
N ILE A 77 -10.14 -21.30 9.48
CA ILE A 77 -9.20 -21.66 10.55
C ILE A 77 -9.33 -20.74 11.77
N GLY A 78 -10.25 -19.77 11.73
CA GLY A 78 -10.46 -18.81 12.82
C GLY A 78 -9.29 -17.85 13.05
N ALA A 79 -8.49 -17.54 12.00
CA ALA A 79 -7.33 -16.66 12.14
C ALA A 79 -7.74 -15.21 12.47
N THR A 80 -6.96 -14.57 13.32
CA THR A 80 -7.01 -13.11 13.54
C THR A 80 -6.26 -12.43 12.42
N TYR A 81 -6.97 -11.75 11.52
CA TYR A 81 -6.36 -11.07 10.36
C TYR A 81 -7.11 -9.82 9.95
N ALA A 82 -6.48 -8.99 9.14
CA ALA A 82 -7.12 -7.92 8.38
C ALA A 82 -6.45 -7.76 7.01
N LEU A 83 -7.25 -7.55 5.96
CA LEU A 83 -6.73 -7.10 4.68
C LEU A 83 -6.06 -5.74 4.89
N TYR A 84 -4.84 -5.59 4.44
CA TYR A 84 -3.94 -4.49 4.73
C TYR A 84 -3.56 -3.79 3.41
N LYS A 85 -3.62 -2.46 3.37
CA LYS A 85 -3.48 -1.66 2.15
C LYS A 85 -4.50 -2.02 1.05
N PHE A 86 -5.61 -2.62 1.45
CA PHE A 86 -6.63 -3.15 0.54
C PHE A 86 -7.68 -2.11 0.18
N ARG A 87 -8.18 -1.36 1.17
CA ARG A 87 -9.20 -0.33 0.94
C ARG A 87 -8.61 0.89 0.25
N ARG A 88 -9.24 1.30 -0.85
CA ARG A 88 -8.83 2.48 -1.63
C ARG A 88 -10.08 3.24 -2.09
N PRO A 89 -10.01 4.58 -2.24
CA PRO A 89 -11.14 5.37 -2.75
C PRO A 89 -11.45 5.08 -4.22
N PHE A 90 -10.50 4.52 -4.96
CA PHE A 90 -10.66 4.02 -6.31
C PHE A 90 -10.18 2.58 -6.39
N GLU A 91 -10.94 1.75 -7.12
CA GLU A 91 -10.54 0.37 -7.35
C GLU A 91 -9.26 0.31 -8.19
N HIS A 92 -8.40 -0.58 -7.80
CA HIS A 92 -7.11 -0.81 -8.47
C HIS A 92 -6.78 -2.30 -8.46
N VAL A 93 -5.92 -2.72 -9.36
CA VAL A 93 -5.38 -4.07 -9.37
C VAL A 93 -4.06 -4.05 -8.62
N SER A 94 -3.99 -4.73 -7.48
CA SER A 94 -2.71 -4.91 -6.78
C SER A 94 -1.88 -6.02 -7.42
N VAL A 95 -0.57 -5.98 -7.18
CA VAL A 95 0.38 -7.04 -7.59
C VAL A 95 0.32 -8.20 -6.59
N ASP A 96 0.11 -7.88 -5.33
CA ASP A 96 0.09 -8.76 -4.17
C ASP A 96 -1.15 -8.50 -3.31
N LEU A 97 -1.51 -9.49 -2.52
CA LEU A 97 -2.50 -9.37 -1.46
C LEU A 97 -1.76 -9.25 -0.13
N ASP A 98 -1.75 -8.05 0.44
CA ASP A 98 -1.19 -7.79 1.76
C ASP A 98 -2.22 -8.12 2.86
N ILE A 99 -1.84 -8.96 3.83
CA ILE A 99 -2.67 -9.37 4.97
C ILE A 99 -1.88 -9.14 6.27
N LEU A 100 -2.45 -8.38 7.17
CA LEU A 100 -1.98 -8.31 8.54
C LEU A 100 -2.57 -9.50 9.31
N ILE A 101 -1.75 -10.25 10.07
CA ILE A 101 -2.16 -11.49 10.74
C ILE A 101 -1.56 -11.56 12.15
N GLY A 102 -2.31 -12.13 13.09
CA GLY A 102 -1.83 -12.42 14.44
C GLY A 102 -0.57 -13.30 14.42
N VAL A 103 0.40 -12.98 15.25
CA VAL A 103 1.70 -13.71 15.28
C VAL A 103 1.48 -15.20 15.53
N GLU A 104 0.56 -15.54 16.41
CA GLU A 104 0.17 -16.92 16.78
C GLU A 104 -0.47 -17.68 15.61
N ASP A 105 -1.13 -16.99 14.70
CA ASP A 105 -1.89 -17.60 13.61
C ASP A 105 -1.06 -17.84 12.35
N VAL A 106 0.14 -17.23 12.22
CA VAL A 106 0.98 -17.33 11.01
C VAL A 106 1.21 -18.76 10.58
N SER A 107 1.66 -19.61 11.51
CA SER A 107 2.00 -21.01 11.18
C SER A 107 0.79 -21.83 10.74
N MET A 108 -0.38 -21.56 11.31
CA MET A 108 -1.63 -22.22 10.93
C MET A 108 -2.11 -21.74 9.57
N ALA A 109 -2.07 -20.43 9.32
CA ALA A 109 -2.44 -19.81 8.05
C ALA A 109 -1.55 -20.31 6.90
N VAL A 110 -0.23 -20.36 7.12
CA VAL A 110 0.72 -20.90 6.12
C VAL A 110 0.40 -22.35 5.79
N ARG A 111 0.19 -23.22 6.79
CA ARG A 111 -0.19 -24.63 6.54
C ARG A 111 -1.50 -24.74 5.76
N ALA A 112 -2.51 -23.94 6.12
CA ALA A 112 -3.81 -23.94 5.45
C ALA A 112 -3.69 -23.47 3.98
N LEU A 113 -2.91 -22.43 3.71
CA LEU A 113 -2.67 -21.94 2.34
C LEU A 113 -1.86 -22.97 1.53
N VAL A 114 -0.82 -23.57 2.10
CA VAL A 114 -0.01 -24.60 1.44
C VAL A 114 -0.86 -25.81 1.07
N SER A 115 -1.78 -26.26 1.93
CA SER A 115 -2.71 -27.35 1.62
C SER A 115 -3.66 -27.04 0.46
N ARG A 116 -3.78 -25.76 0.08
CA ARG A 116 -4.56 -25.28 -1.08
C ARG A 116 -3.68 -24.92 -2.30
N GLY A 117 -2.43 -25.41 -2.30
CA GLY A 117 -1.51 -25.31 -3.42
C GLY A 117 -0.66 -24.04 -3.46
N PHE A 118 -0.67 -23.21 -2.43
CA PHE A 118 0.30 -22.13 -2.29
C PHE A 118 1.68 -22.69 -1.95
N ARG A 119 2.73 -22.00 -2.41
CA ARG A 119 4.12 -22.31 -2.05
C ARG A 119 4.73 -21.13 -1.33
N VAL A 120 5.41 -21.36 -0.24
CA VAL A 120 6.20 -20.35 0.45
C VAL A 120 7.42 -20.02 -0.40
N ILE A 121 7.63 -18.75 -0.72
CA ILE A 121 8.79 -18.26 -1.48
C ILE A 121 9.71 -17.38 -0.63
N VAL A 122 9.16 -16.73 0.42
CA VAL A 122 9.94 -15.95 1.39
C VAL A 122 9.40 -16.24 2.78
N TRP A 123 10.31 -16.42 3.74
CA TRP A 123 9.99 -16.48 5.16
C TRP A 123 10.96 -15.56 5.91
N GLU A 124 10.45 -14.44 6.40
CA GLU A 124 11.19 -13.43 7.14
C GLU A 124 10.56 -13.22 8.53
N PRO A 125 11.25 -12.56 9.48
CA PRO A 125 10.74 -12.40 10.84
C PRO A 125 9.33 -11.82 10.95
N TYR A 126 8.97 -10.91 10.03
CA TYR A 126 7.69 -10.19 10.07
C TYR A 126 6.85 -10.37 8.81
N THR A 127 7.29 -11.20 7.86
CA THR A 127 6.58 -11.37 6.59
C THR A 127 6.78 -12.79 6.05
N VAL A 128 5.69 -13.42 5.63
CA VAL A 128 5.73 -14.67 4.87
C VAL A 128 5.07 -14.43 3.53
N THR A 129 5.80 -14.64 2.43
CA THR A 129 5.27 -14.51 1.07
C THR A 129 4.95 -15.89 0.51
N LEU A 130 3.73 -16.05 0.04
CA LEU A 130 3.27 -17.26 -0.64
C LEU A 130 2.80 -16.94 -2.05
N VAL A 131 2.90 -17.93 -2.94
CA VAL A 131 2.48 -17.78 -4.34
C VAL A 131 1.73 -19.00 -4.85
N ARG A 132 0.68 -18.77 -5.64
CA ARG A 132 -0.07 -19.79 -6.39
C ARG A 132 -0.56 -19.22 -7.72
N GLY A 133 -0.16 -19.81 -8.85
CA GLY A 133 -0.62 -19.40 -10.19
C GLY A 133 -0.41 -17.92 -10.50
N GLY A 134 0.68 -17.32 -10.00
CA GLY A 134 0.99 -15.90 -10.15
C GLY A 134 0.29 -14.98 -9.15
N PHE A 135 -0.63 -15.49 -8.30
CA PHE A 135 -1.21 -14.73 -7.21
C PHE A 135 -0.28 -14.76 -6.00
N ILE A 136 0.11 -13.58 -5.53
CA ILE A 136 1.04 -13.39 -4.41
C ILE A 136 0.24 -13.01 -3.17
N VAL A 137 0.55 -13.64 -2.05
CA VAL A 137 -0.01 -13.33 -0.73
C VAL A 137 1.14 -13.03 0.23
N ASP A 138 1.12 -11.85 0.81
CA ASP A 138 2.06 -11.43 1.84
C ASP A 138 1.35 -11.39 3.20
N LEU A 139 1.75 -12.28 4.11
CA LEU A 139 1.29 -12.30 5.50
C LEU A 139 2.26 -11.47 6.34
N TYR A 140 1.80 -10.35 6.87
CA TYR A 140 2.58 -9.46 7.76
C TYR A 140 2.14 -9.64 9.20
N THR A 141 3.07 -9.84 10.13
CA THR A 141 2.78 -9.68 11.57
C THR A 141 2.91 -8.23 12.00
N HIS A 142 3.82 -7.49 11.39
CA HIS A 142 4.03 -6.06 11.61
C HIS A 142 4.40 -5.35 10.30
N PRO A 143 3.89 -4.14 10.07
CA PRO A 143 4.44 -3.25 9.05
C PRO A 143 5.93 -2.99 9.31
N SER A 144 6.79 -3.50 8.42
CA SER A 144 8.24 -3.47 8.58
C SER A 144 8.97 -3.20 7.27
N PHE A 145 10.23 -2.77 7.40
CA PHE A 145 11.16 -2.61 6.30
C PHE A 145 12.57 -3.03 6.73
N ALA A 146 13.23 -3.88 5.96
CA ALA A 146 14.55 -4.44 6.29
C ALA A 146 14.59 -5.01 7.73
N TRP A 147 13.53 -5.72 8.13
CA TRP A 147 13.30 -6.29 9.45
C TRP A 147 13.23 -5.28 10.59
N VAL A 148 13.07 -4.00 10.28
CA VAL A 148 12.79 -2.95 11.28
C VAL A 148 11.30 -2.64 11.26
N VAL A 149 10.64 -2.80 12.40
CA VAL A 149 9.21 -2.56 12.55
C VAL A 149 8.94 -1.07 12.72
N TYR A 150 8.06 -0.51 11.90
CA TYR A 150 7.66 0.90 11.99
C TYR A 150 6.23 1.12 12.47
N MET A 151 5.41 0.07 12.55
CA MET A 151 4.08 0.10 13.19
C MET A 151 3.79 -1.24 13.86
N ASP A 152 3.06 -1.23 14.96
CA ASP A 152 2.63 -2.41 15.67
C ASP A 152 1.42 -3.05 14.98
N GLY A 153 1.61 -4.24 14.41
CA GLY A 153 0.55 -4.96 13.71
C GLY A 153 -0.52 -5.52 14.65
N GLY A 154 -0.15 -5.97 15.84
CA GLY A 154 -1.10 -6.44 16.84
C GLY A 154 -2.08 -5.36 17.25
N ARG A 155 -1.56 -4.16 17.59
CA ARG A 155 -2.41 -3.01 17.91
C ARG A 155 -3.34 -2.61 16.76
N LEU A 156 -2.88 -2.67 15.51
CA LEU A 156 -3.74 -2.42 14.35
C LEU A 156 -4.87 -3.44 14.23
N LEU A 157 -4.59 -4.71 14.53
CA LEU A 157 -5.61 -5.77 14.56
C LEU A 157 -6.63 -5.57 15.68
N ASP A 158 -6.18 -5.10 16.85
CA ASP A 158 -7.04 -4.89 18.02
C ASP A 158 -7.97 -3.69 17.88
N CYS A 159 -7.48 -2.56 17.32
CA CYS A 159 -8.22 -1.30 17.33
C CYS A 159 -8.98 -0.98 16.05
N CYS A 160 -8.53 -1.54 14.91
CA CYS A 160 -8.72 -0.83 13.66
C CYS A 160 -9.20 -1.75 12.52
N VAL A 161 -9.95 -2.79 12.84
CA VAL A 161 -10.50 -3.76 11.90
C VAL A 161 -11.99 -3.50 11.69
N GLU A 162 -12.45 -3.59 10.45
CA GLU A 162 -13.84 -3.47 10.03
C GLU A 162 -14.19 -4.57 9.02
N GLU A 163 -15.48 -4.93 8.94
CA GLU A 163 -15.97 -5.80 7.88
C GLU A 163 -16.10 -5.06 6.54
N VAL A 164 -15.70 -5.73 5.47
CA VAL A 164 -15.81 -5.25 4.09
C VAL A 164 -16.32 -6.37 3.19
N ASP A 165 -16.97 -6.01 2.10
CA ASP A 165 -17.33 -6.97 1.05
C ASP A 165 -16.14 -7.20 0.10
N VAL A 166 -15.83 -8.48 -0.15
CA VAL A 166 -14.85 -8.92 -1.13
C VAL A 166 -15.52 -9.89 -2.10
N GLY A 167 -16.13 -9.33 -3.13
CA GLY A 167 -16.81 -10.15 -4.15
C GLY A 167 -17.98 -10.98 -3.62
N GLY A 168 -18.78 -10.41 -2.73
CA GLY A 168 -19.93 -11.05 -2.09
C GLY A 168 -19.58 -11.86 -0.84
N LEU A 169 -18.35 -11.79 -0.36
CA LEU A 169 -17.90 -12.43 0.89
C LEU A 169 -17.51 -11.36 1.91
N GLY A 170 -18.05 -11.47 3.14
CA GLY A 170 -17.57 -10.66 4.27
C GLY A 170 -16.12 -10.99 4.61
N ALA A 171 -15.29 -9.97 4.75
CA ALA A 171 -13.87 -10.07 5.07
C ALA A 171 -13.48 -9.00 6.09
N LYS A 172 -12.46 -9.26 6.88
CA LYS A 172 -11.88 -8.29 7.80
C LYS A 172 -10.82 -7.46 7.07
N ALA A 173 -10.89 -6.14 7.17
CA ALA A 173 -9.90 -5.21 6.60
C ALA A 173 -9.61 -4.09 7.58
N LEU A 174 -8.48 -3.42 7.42
CA LEU A 174 -8.20 -2.22 8.20
C LEU A 174 -9.27 -1.14 7.93
N SER A 175 -9.61 -0.39 8.96
CA SER A 175 -10.53 0.75 8.86
C SER A 175 -9.98 1.82 7.90
N ARG A 176 -10.85 2.66 7.38
CA ARG A 176 -10.44 3.75 6.47
C ARG A 176 -9.41 4.67 7.09
N GLU A 177 -9.58 4.96 8.38
CA GLU A 177 -8.64 5.79 9.15
C GLU A 177 -7.26 5.13 9.30
N ALA A 178 -7.24 3.82 9.59
CA ALA A 178 -6.00 3.07 9.66
C ALA A 178 -5.29 3.01 8.30
N GLU A 179 -6.04 2.86 7.20
CA GLU A 179 -5.46 2.90 5.84
C GLU A 179 -4.79 4.24 5.52
N VAL A 180 -5.30 5.38 6.02
CA VAL A 180 -4.64 6.70 5.90
C VAL A 180 -3.28 6.68 6.60
N VAL A 181 -3.25 6.21 7.83
CA VAL A 181 -2.03 6.18 8.64
C VAL A 181 -1.00 5.21 8.08
N VAL A 182 -1.47 4.04 7.64
CA VAL A 182 -0.65 3.03 6.97
C VAL A 182 -0.06 3.58 5.66
N ALA A 183 -0.84 4.27 4.83
CA ALA A 183 -0.35 4.87 3.59
C ALA A 183 0.77 5.88 3.89
N ALA A 184 0.59 6.74 4.89
CA ALA A 184 1.59 7.73 5.31
C ALA A 184 2.88 7.05 5.82
N ALA A 185 2.76 6.10 6.75
CA ALA A 185 3.91 5.39 7.30
C ALA A 185 4.64 4.58 6.21
N HIS A 186 3.89 3.90 5.33
CA HIS A 186 4.44 3.12 4.23
C HIS A 186 5.22 3.99 3.23
N ALA A 187 4.65 5.14 2.84
CA ALA A 187 5.31 6.10 1.96
C ALA A 187 6.66 6.58 2.54
N VAL A 188 6.74 6.82 3.86
CA VAL A 188 7.95 7.31 4.53
C VAL A 188 8.94 6.19 4.84
N TYR A 189 8.49 5.15 5.54
CA TYR A 189 9.42 4.16 6.13
C TYR A 189 9.76 2.99 5.21
N LYS A 190 8.99 2.78 4.13
CA LYS A 190 9.26 1.66 3.23
C LYS A 190 9.54 2.11 1.81
N GLU A 191 8.75 3.02 1.24
CA GLU A 191 8.80 3.32 -0.18
C GLU A 191 9.59 4.59 -0.51
N HIS A 192 9.71 5.52 0.45
CA HIS A 192 10.38 6.82 0.30
C HIS A 192 9.79 7.65 -0.86
N MET A 193 8.49 7.44 -1.12
CA MET A 193 7.77 7.99 -2.26
C MET A 193 6.29 8.16 -1.93
N VAL A 194 5.66 9.20 -2.46
CA VAL A 194 4.21 9.47 -2.35
C VAL A 194 3.58 9.32 -3.73
N LEU A 195 2.52 8.53 -3.82
CA LEU A 195 1.68 8.38 -5.00
C LEU A 195 0.44 9.28 -4.90
N LEU A 196 -0.18 9.57 -6.03
CA LEU A 196 -1.48 10.25 -6.03
C LEU A 196 -2.57 9.40 -5.32
N MET A 197 -2.48 8.07 -5.38
CA MET A 197 -3.38 7.19 -4.62
C MET A 197 -3.27 7.43 -3.11
N ASP A 198 -2.07 7.63 -2.56
CA ASP A 198 -1.88 7.91 -1.13
C ASP A 198 -2.54 9.24 -0.74
N CYS A 199 -2.43 10.25 -1.61
CA CYS A 199 -3.12 11.52 -1.41
C CYS A 199 -4.65 11.36 -1.47
N LEU A 200 -5.16 10.56 -2.40
CA LEU A 200 -6.60 10.30 -2.50
C LEU A 200 -7.13 9.57 -1.26
N VAL A 201 -6.37 8.63 -0.71
CA VAL A 201 -6.67 7.96 0.57
C VAL A 201 -6.76 9.00 1.69
N ALA A 202 -5.75 9.86 1.82
CA ALA A 202 -5.73 10.90 2.84
C ALA A 202 -6.89 11.90 2.67
N TRP A 203 -7.12 12.43 1.47
CA TRP A 203 -8.21 13.39 1.22
C TRP A 203 -9.60 12.80 1.45
N SER A 204 -9.78 11.50 1.21
CA SER A 204 -11.08 10.84 1.34
C SER A 204 -11.42 10.47 2.79
N TRP A 205 -10.43 10.13 3.61
CA TRP A 205 -10.68 9.43 4.88
C TRP A 205 -9.96 10.01 6.10
N LEU A 206 -9.18 11.09 5.94
CA LEU A 206 -8.53 11.77 7.06
C LEU A 206 -9.57 12.37 8.00
N ASN A 207 -9.49 12.03 9.28
CA ASN A 207 -10.30 12.58 10.35
C ASN A 207 -9.57 12.53 11.70
N LYS A 208 -10.23 12.91 12.80
CA LYS A 208 -9.64 12.92 14.15
C LYS A 208 -9.16 11.52 14.59
N ARG A 209 -9.89 10.46 14.21
CA ARG A 209 -9.53 9.08 14.56
C ARG A 209 -8.22 8.67 13.85
N ALA A 210 -8.03 9.04 12.59
CA ALA A 210 -6.76 8.80 11.89
C ALA A 210 -5.58 9.47 12.60
N TRP A 211 -5.75 10.72 13.07
CA TRP A 211 -4.73 11.38 13.88
C TRP A 211 -4.45 10.64 15.20
N GLY A 212 -5.49 10.17 15.89
CA GLY A 212 -5.35 9.34 17.10
C GLY A 212 -4.51 8.10 16.85
N ILE A 213 -4.82 7.35 15.79
CA ILE A 213 -4.05 6.16 15.38
C ILE A 213 -2.59 6.54 15.04
N ALA A 214 -2.37 7.66 14.34
CA ALA A 214 -1.02 8.09 14.00
C ALA A 214 -0.17 8.39 15.25
N VAL A 215 -0.74 9.06 16.26
CA VAL A 215 -0.09 9.36 17.55
C VAL A 215 0.19 8.06 18.31
N GLU A 216 -0.77 7.15 18.39
CA GLU A 216 -0.61 5.86 19.08
C GLU A 216 0.54 5.04 18.49
N HIS A 217 0.66 5.03 17.16
CA HIS A 217 1.75 4.35 16.44
C HIS A 217 3.00 5.20 16.24
N ARG A 218 3.02 6.45 16.75
CA ARG A 218 4.16 7.37 16.65
C ARG A 218 4.60 7.61 15.20
N VAL A 219 3.64 7.81 14.32
CA VAL A 219 3.82 8.09 12.89
C VAL A 219 3.14 9.40 12.45
N GLU A 220 2.79 10.26 13.41
CA GLU A 220 2.18 11.57 13.16
C GLU A 220 3.00 12.43 12.20
N GLY A 221 4.32 12.44 12.36
CA GLY A 221 5.22 13.16 11.45
C GLY A 221 5.18 12.62 10.01
N SER A 222 4.91 11.31 9.83
CA SER A 222 4.71 10.75 8.50
C SER A 222 3.38 11.20 7.89
N LEU A 223 2.34 11.31 8.71
CA LEU A 223 1.03 11.80 8.28
C LEU A 223 1.10 13.27 7.89
N GLU A 224 1.74 14.12 8.70
CA GLU A 224 1.99 15.54 8.39
C GLU A 224 2.71 15.68 7.05
N MET A 225 3.80 14.94 6.86
CA MET A 225 4.60 14.97 5.61
C MET A 225 3.76 14.53 4.40
N LEU A 226 2.94 13.49 4.54
CA LEU A 226 2.04 13.06 3.47
C LEU A 226 1.08 14.19 3.10
N LEU A 227 0.43 14.83 4.09
CA LEU A 227 -0.54 15.90 3.88
C LEU A 227 0.09 17.14 3.23
N GLU A 228 1.29 17.54 3.67
CA GLU A 228 2.04 18.62 3.04
C GLU A 228 2.34 18.31 1.58
N THR A 229 2.87 17.11 1.29
CA THR A 229 3.15 16.66 -0.08
C THR A 229 1.89 16.66 -0.94
N CYS A 230 0.79 16.13 -0.43
CA CYS A 230 -0.49 16.11 -1.14
C CYS A 230 -1.06 17.50 -1.39
N SER A 231 -0.83 18.45 -0.48
CA SER A 231 -1.19 19.86 -0.70
C SER A 231 -0.38 20.48 -1.86
N LEU A 232 0.93 20.22 -1.94
CA LEU A 232 1.76 20.68 -3.06
C LEU A 232 1.30 20.10 -4.40
N ILE A 233 0.93 18.81 -4.43
CA ILE A 233 0.39 18.16 -5.63
C ILE A 233 -0.93 18.81 -6.05
N LYS A 234 -1.87 18.98 -5.12
CA LYS A 234 -3.19 19.59 -5.36
C LYS A 234 -3.07 21.00 -5.92
N ASN A 235 -2.09 21.76 -5.41
CA ASN A 235 -1.83 23.15 -5.82
C ASN A 235 -0.96 23.27 -7.09
N ASN A 236 -0.74 22.17 -7.84
CA ASN A 236 0.02 22.14 -9.08
C ASN A 236 1.51 22.55 -8.91
N LEU A 237 2.08 22.32 -7.73
CA LEU A 237 3.47 22.63 -7.39
C LEU A 237 4.39 21.40 -7.43
N LEU A 238 3.80 20.20 -7.47
CA LEU A 238 4.54 18.95 -7.49
C LEU A 238 3.78 17.89 -8.31
N GLU A 239 4.50 17.00 -8.96
CA GLU A 239 3.93 15.84 -9.67
C GLU A 239 4.09 14.56 -8.86
N ALA A 240 3.07 13.67 -8.91
CA ALA A 240 3.13 12.33 -8.36
C ALA A 240 3.35 11.28 -9.49
N PRO A 241 4.12 10.22 -9.21
CA PRO A 241 4.82 9.87 -7.96
C PRO A 241 5.97 10.83 -7.64
N CYS A 242 6.07 11.25 -6.40
CA CYS A 242 7.18 12.10 -5.97
C CYS A 242 8.02 11.44 -4.87
N ARG A 243 9.34 11.55 -5.00
CA ARG A 243 10.26 11.06 -3.98
C ARG A 243 10.33 12.01 -2.80
N ILE A 244 10.37 11.44 -1.61
CA ILE A 244 10.55 12.20 -0.39
C ILE A 244 12.03 12.62 -0.28
N LYS A 245 12.27 13.89 0.02
CA LYS A 245 13.64 14.43 0.15
C LYS A 245 14.39 13.71 1.28
N PRO A 246 15.68 13.38 1.11
CA PRO A 246 16.47 12.67 2.13
C PRO A 246 16.49 13.36 3.50
N SER A 247 16.49 14.70 3.53
CA SER A 247 16.45 15.47 4.80
C SER A 247 15.13 15.28 5.56
N ILE A 248 14.02 15.12 4.87
CA ILE A 248 12.69 14.84 5.47
C ILE A 248 12.67 13.41 6.00
N LEU A 249 13.17 12.45 5.21
CA LEU A 249 13.29 11.06 5.65
C LEU A 249 14.14 10.95 6.91
N LEU A 250 15.33 11.58 6.92
CA LEU A 250 16.21 11.57 8.08
C LEU A 250 15.50 12.11 9.33
N ARG A 251 14.80 13.23 9.21
CA ARG A 251 14.01 13.81 10.32
C ARG A 251 12.95 12.85 10.84
N ALA A 252 12.18 12.22 9.93
CA ALA A 252 11.12 11.26 10.28
C ALA A 252 11.70 10.04 11.00
N TYR A 253 12.80 9.46 10.49
CA TYR A 253 13.47 8.32 11.14
C TYR A 253 14.06 8.70 12.49
N MET A 254 14.74 9.84 12.61
CA MET A 254 15.32 10.30 13.89
C MET A 254 14.23 10.57 14.93
N GLY A 255 13.15 11.25 14.54
CA GLY A 255 12.02 11.50 15.43
C GLY A 255 11.40 10.19 15.94
N LYS A 256 11.18 9.24 15.04
CA LYS A 256 10.64 7.92 15.41
C LYS A 256 11.61 7.10 16.25
N LEU A 257 12.91 7.13 15.95
CA LEU A 257 13.94 6.44 16.72
C LEU A 257 13.97 6.91 18.18
N VAL A 258 13.82 8.20 18.41
CA VAL A 258 13.80 8.78 19.77
C VAL A 258 12.53 8.34 20.52
N ASN A 259 11.37 8.33 19.86
CA ASN A 259 10.07 8.20 20.52
C ASN A 259 9.48 6.78 20.50
N ASP A 260 9.97 5.89 19.63
CA ASP A 260 9.37 4.56 19.42
C ASP A 260 10.26 3.41 19.92
N PRO A 261 9.91 2.77 21.07
CA PRO A 261 10.66 1.62 21.58
C PRO A 261 10.59 0.40 20.68
N LEU A 262 9.49 0.21 19.89
CA LEU A 262 9.33 -0.91 18.98
C LEU A 262 10.33 -0.81 17.83
N LEU A 263 10.47 0.39 17.24
CA LEU A 263 11.46 0.62 16.20
C LEU A 263 12.88 0.43 16.75
N ARG A 264 13.18 0.98 17.95
CA ARG A 264 14.49 0.79 18.60
C ARG A 264 14.81 -0.67 18.87
N GLY A 265 13.83 -1.43 19.38
CA GLY A 265 13.99 -2.84 19.71
C GLY A 265 14.28 -3.72 18.48
N THR A 266 13.85 -3.29 17.31
CA THR A 266 14.04 -4.03 16.05
C THR A 266 15.15 -3.43 15.15
N LEU A 267 15.79 -2.34 15.54
CA LEU A 267 16.77 -1.65 14.70
C LEU A 267 17.99 -2.52 14.37
N LEU A 268 18.45 -3.34 15.33
CA LEU A 268 19.61 -4.22 15.12
C LEU A 268 19.35 -5.33 14.10
N ASN A 269 18.07 -5.68 13.84
CA ASN A 269 17.70 -6.65 12.83
C ASN A 269 18.14 -6.21 11.42
N ILE A 270 18.40 -4.92 11.22
CA ILE A 270 18.94 -4.42 9.94
C ILE A 270 20.30 -5.02 9.62
N VAL A 271 21.14 -5.28 10.63
CA VAL A 271 22.46 -5.91 10.46
C VAL A 271 22.30 -7.34 9.99
N GLU A 272 21.38 -8.09 10.61
CA GLU A 272 21.07 -9.47 10.22
C GLU A 272 20.43 -9.52 8.84
N TYR A 273 19.55 -8.57 8.51
CA TYR A 273 18.98 -8.42 7.17
C TYR A 273 20.06 -8.26 6.12
N PHE A 274 21.06 -7.40 6.37
CA PHE A 274 22.18 -7.19 5.46
C PHE A 274 23.11 -8.42 5.38
N ALA A 275 23.36 -9.09 6.48
CA ALA A 275 24.21 -10.28 6.51
C ALA A 275 23.56 -11.51 5.81
N SER A 276 22.23 -11.63 5.87
CA SER A 276 21.48 -12.77 5.33
C SER A 276 21.26 -12.71 3.81
N ARG A 277 21.50 -11.57 3.16
CA ARG A 277 21.14 -11.36 1.74
C ARG A 277 22.34 -11.04 0.87
N ARG A 278 22.52 -11.82 -0.20
CA ARG A 278 23.55 -11.60 -1.23
C ARG A 278 23.14 -10.57 -2.30
N ASP A 279 21.83 -10.28 -2.43
CA ASP A 279 21.23 -9.45 -3.48
C ASP A 279 20.94 -8.00 -3.06
N ILE A 280 21.50 -7.55 -1.95
CA ILE A 280 21.22 -6.22 -1.36
C ILE A 280 21.52 -5.08 -2.31
N GLY A 281 22.66 -5.15 -3.02
CA GLY A 281 23.04 -4.11 -3.98
C GLY A 281 21.97 -3.89 -5.06
N GLU A 282 21.47 -4.98 -5.65
CA GLU A 282 20.44 -4.94 -6.68
C GLU A 282 19.12 -4.36 -6.13
N LYS A 283 18.74 -4.75 -4.91
CA LYS A 283 17.53 -4.22 -4.26
C LYS A 283 17.61 -2.73 -3.94
N ILE A 284 18.77 -2.26 -3.48
CA ILE A 284 19.00 -0.82 -3.24
C ILE A 284 18.91 -0.06 -4.57
N VAL A 285 19.61 -0.52 -5.61
CA VAL A 285 19.56 0.11 -6.95
C VAL A 285 18.14 0.12 -7.47
N SER A 286 17.43 -1.00 -7.43
CA SER A 286 16.03 -1.11 -7.85
C SER A 286 15.13 -0.11 -7.12
N ARG A 287 15.29 0.06 -5.80
CA ARG A 287 14.51 1.05 -5.03
C ARG A 287 14.84 2.50 -5.37
N ILE A 288 16.12 2.78 -5.65
CA ILE A 288 16.54 4.14 -6.04
C ILE A 288 16.08 4.50 -7.44
N THR A 289 16.00 3.53 -8.35
CA THR A 289 15.70 3.78 -9.77
C THR A 289 14.23 3.65 -10.14
N ARG A 290 13.42 2.95 -9.35
CA ARG A 290 11.99 2.74 -9.65
C ARG A 290 11.21 4.06 -9.67
N LYS A 291 10.21 4.12 -10.55
CA LYS A 291 9.32 5.28 -10.72
C LYS A 291 8.00 5.16 -9.96
N SER A 292 7.69 3.97 -9.43
CA SER A 292 6.48 3.65 -8.66
C SER A 292 6.72 2.41 -7.79
N TYR A 293 5.80 2.08 -6.89
CA TYR A 293 5.82 0.89 -6.05
C TYR A 293 4.50 0.12 -6.13
#